data_f4e333980c86883446ecd3aa18aab438
#
_entry.id   f4e333980c86883446ecd3aa18aab438
#
_cell.length_a   1.000
_cell.length_b   1.000
_cell.length_c   1.000
_cell.angle_alpha   90.00
_cell.angle_beta   90.00
_cell.angle_gamma   90.00
#
_symmetry.space_group_name_H-M   'P 1'
#
loop_
_entity.id
_entity.type
_entity.pdbx_description
1 polymer ?
#
loop_
_entity_poly.entity_id
_entity_poly.type
_entity_poly.pdbx_seq_one_letter_code
_entity_poly.pdbx_strand_id
1 'polypeptide(L)'
;MPITDPEGCGQRHSTVVYQHFIKPRSTLAVNAAIPILLAIATFLAYPSAAHAQLKVIISGGFSTAYRQVLPEFEGSTGVTVTTLSGASQGKGPETIAAQLSRGVAADVAILSREGLSELIAAGRIAAGTDIDLARAALGAAVRSGTRKPDISSVAAFKQALLSAKVVAVPASTSGIYLTTDLFPRLGIADKLNTRIMPRGSQSAALVAAGDADIVVQPISELLHESGLDYLGPIPAEIQLIQTFAAAIVAGSKEVEASRRLIAFLASERAAAAIRNNGMEPVQKR
;
A
#
# COMPACT_ATOMS: atom_id res chain seq x y z
N MET A 1 -44.50 -22.10 40.47
CA MET A 1 -44.81 -23.17 41.41
C MET A 1 -43.53 -23.92 41.67
N PRO A 2 -43.41 -24.29 42.91
CA PRO A 2 -42.29 -23.94 43.78
C PRO A 2 -41.59 -25.24 44.32
N ILE A 3 -40.61 -24.97 45.23
CA ILE A 3 -40.30 -25.80 46.42
C ILE A 3 -39.15 -26.80 46.17
N THR A 4 -38.11 -26.97 46.97
CA THR A 4 -37.73 -26.57 48.33
C THR A 4 -36.28 -27.03 48.55
N ASP A 5 -35.54 -26.28 49.37
CA ASP A 5 -34.50 -26.79 50.25
C ASP A 5 -35.08 -27.79 51.28
N PRO A 6 -34.33 -28.58 52.05
CA PRO A 6 -33.57 -28.05 53.18
C PRO A 6 -32.32 -28.86 53.65
N GLU A 7 -31.44 -28.17 54.39
CA GLU A 7 -30.95 -28.39 55.76
C GLU A 7 -30.27 -29.69 56.20
N GLY A 8 -29.21 -29.50 57.01
CA GLY A 8 -28.83 -30.32 58.12
C GLY A 8 -27.34 -30.31 58.43
N CYS A 9 -26.85 -29.44 59.24
CA CYS A 9 -26.75 -29.46 60.73
C CYS A 9 -25.74 -30.49 61.27
N GLY A 10 -24.78 -30.00 62.03
CA GLY A 10 -24.41 -30.64 63.27
C GLY A 10 -22.93 -30.80 63.59
N GLN A 11 -22.45 -29.95 64.44
CA GLN A 11 -21.83 -30.07 65.80
C GLN A 11 -20.34 -30.46 65.84
N ARG A 12 -19.59 -29.48 66.33
CA ARG A 12 -18.87 -29.28 67.59
C ARG A 12 -18.31 -30.56 68.27
N HIS A 13 -17.05 -30.52 68.62
CA HIS A 13 -16.60 -30.66 70.03
C HIS A 13 -15.19 -30.09 70.25
N SER A 14 -15.12 -29.30 71.29
CA SER A 14 -13.96 -28.73 71.97
C SER A 14 -13.20 -29.79 72.78
N THR A 15 -11.95 -29.55 73.11
CA THR A 15 -11.39 -29.63 74.49
C THR A 15 -9.84 -29.63 74.40
N VAL A 16 -9.19 -28.54 74.80
CA VAL A 16 -8.52 -28.21 76.09
C VAL A 16 -7.11 -28.81 76.29
N VAL A 17 -6.16 -27.89 76.30
CA VAL A 17 -5.04 -27.57 77.19
C VAL A 17 -4.09 -28.72 77.67
N TYR A 18 -2.77 -28.50 77.48
CA TYR A 18 -1.81 -28.50 78.59
C TYR A 18 -0.54 -27.68 78.24
N GLN A 19 -0.24 -26.68 79.07
CA GLN A 19 1.02 -25.97 79.15
C GLN A 19 2.07 -26.86 79.85
N HIS A 20 3.33 -26.76 79.37
CA HIS A 20 4.47 -26.98 80.24
C HIS A 20 5.56 -25.97 79.94
N PHE A 21 5.83 -25.13 80.91
CA PHE A 21 6.96 -24.22 81.04
C PHE A 21 8.23 -25.01 81.37
N ILE A 22 9.35 -24.71 80.68
CA ILE A 22 10.67 -24.77 81.27
C ILE A 22 11.58 -23.76 80.54
N LYS A 23 12.08 -22.76 81.27
CA LYS A 23 13.20 -21.88 80.96
C LYS A 23 14.45 -22.38 81.69
N PRO A 24 15.62 -21.72 81.54
CA PRO A 24 16.51 -21.45 80.37
C PRO A 24 17.93 -22.00 80.61
N ARG A 25 18.79 -22.01 79.59
CA ARG A 25 20.23 -21.87 79.83
C ARG A 25 20.88 -21.15 78.67
N SER A 26 21.47 -20.03 79.04
CA SER A 26 22.41 -19.23 78.29
C SER A 26 23.72 -20.00 77.97
N THR A 27 24.23 -19.80 76.74
CA THR A 27 25.70 -19.56 76.55
C THR A 27 26.03 -19.20 75.10
N LEU A 28 26.76 -18.15 75.02
CA LEU A 28 27.84 -17.76 74.13
C LEU A 28 27.55 -17.41 72.66
N ALA A 29 27.85 -16.17 72.41
CA ALA A 29 28.03 -15.49 71.13
C ALA A 29 29.09 -16.19 70.25
N VAL A 30 28.76 -16.36 68.97
CA VAL A 30 29.75 -16.40 67.90
C VAL A 30 29.23 -15.49 66.82
N ASN A 31 29.95 -14.38 66.67
CA ASN A 31 29.84 -13.44 65.58
C ASN A 31 30.23 -14.16 64.29
N ALA A 32 29.27 -14.40 63.40
CA ALA A 32 29.54 -14.71 62.02
C ALA A 32 28.84 -13.65 61.17
N ALA A 33 29.58 -12.68 60.75
CA ALA A 33 29.17 -11.72 59.74
C ALA A 33 28.92 -12.43 58.42
N ILE A 34 27.69 -12.62 58.03
CA ILE A 34 27.29 -13.06 56.69
C ILE A 34 27.23 -11.78 55.83
N PRO A 35 28.07 -11.62 54.80
CA PRO A 35 27.88 -10.54 53.84
C PRO A 35 26.66 -10.87 52.99
N ILE A 36 25.63 -10.04 53.14
CA ILE A 36 24.49 -10.02 52.22
C ILE A 36 25.03 -9.56 50.87
N LEU A 37 25.27 -10.51 49.98
CA LEU A 37 25.50 -10.26 48.57
C LEU A 37 24.15 -9.75 47.99
N LEU A 38 24.04 -8.42 47.93
CA LEU A 38 22.96 -7.75 47.17
C LEU A 38 23.23 -8.00 45.68
N ALA A 39 22.68 -9.06 45.14
CA ALA A 39 22.65 -9.28 43.71
C ALA A 39 21.72 -8.23 43.12
N ILE A 40 22.30 -7.09 42.71
CA ILE A 40 21.64 -6.12 41.84
C ILE A 40 21.48 -6.82 40.49
N ALA A 41 20.32 -7.44 40.28
CA ALA A 41 19.86 -7.85 38.96
C ALA A 41 19.62 -6.57 38.16
N THR A 42 20.65 -6.09 37.50
CA THR A 42 20.52 -5.10 36.40
C THR A 42 19.69 -5.79 35.32
N PHE A 43 18.38 -5.62 35.38
CA PHE A 43 17.50 -5.84 34.27
C PHE A 43 17.94 -4.87 33.18
N LEU A 44 18.82 -5.31 32.30
CA LEU A 44 19.08 -4.67 31.03
C LEU A 44 17.72 -4.68 30.29
N ALA A 45 16.94 -3.62 30.48
CA ALA A 45 15.81 -3.31 29.63
C ALA A 45 16.42 -3.11 28.23
N TYR A 46 16.55 -4.20 27.47
CA TYR A 46 16.73 -4.07 26.02
C TYR A 46 15.53 -3.25 25.56
N PRO A 47 15.76 -2.06 24.97
CA PRO A 47 14.67 -1.37 24.35
C PRO A 47 14.11 -2.34 23.33
N SER A 48 12.90 -2.82 23.55
CA SER A 48 12.14 -3.53 22.53
C SER A 48 12.14 -2.56 21.37
N ALA A 49 12.88 -2.86 20.32
CA ALA A 49 12.87 -2.06 19.11
C ALA A 49 11.41 -2.05 18.66
N ALA A 50 10.71 -0.96 18.96
CA ALA A 50 9.36 -0.78 18.45
C ALA A 50 9.51 -0.91 16.93
N HIS A 51 9.05 -2.03 16.38
CA HIS A 51 9.05 -2.24 14.94
C HIS A 51 8.26 -1.10 14.34
N ALA A 52 8.92 -0.24 13.58
CA ALA A 52 8.27 0.86 12.91
C ALA A 52 7.19 0.28 11.99
N GLN A 53 5.97 0.77 12.12
CA GLN A 53 4.86 0.38 11.27
C GLN A 53 4.56 1.51 10.31
N LEU A 54 4.92 1.32 9.04
CA LEU A 54 4.61 2.27 7.98
C LEU A 54 3.22 2.07 7.40
N LYS A 55 2.55 3.15 7.12
CA LYS A 55 1.31 3.19 6.34
C LYS A 55 1.60 3.79 4.98
N VAL A 56 1.47 3.00 3.94
CA VAL A 56 1.67 3.43 2.55
C VAL A 56 0.33 3.55 1.86
N ILE A 57 0.09 4.68 1.18
CA ILE A 57 -1.05 4.82 0.26
C ILE A 57 -0.52 4.87 -1.16
N ILE A 58 -1.01 3.96 -2.04
CA ILE A 58 -0.44 3.75 -3.37
C ILE A 58 -1.50 3.70 -4.45
N SER A 59 -1.17 4.24 -5.63
CA SER A 59 -1.98 4.09 -6.84
C SER A 59 -1.64 2.81 -7.61
N GLY A 60 -2.55 2.38 -8.49
CA GLY A 60 -2.45 1.10 -9.21
C GLY A 60 -1.17 0.95 -10.01
N GLY A 61 -0.76 1.97 -10.74
CA GLY A 61 0.31 1.87 -11.74
C GLY A 61 1.68 1.43 -11.22
N PHE A 62 2.01 1.69 -9.96
CA PHE A 62 3.27 1.21 -9.35
C PHE A 62 3.04 0.02 -8.40
N SER A 63 1.79 -0.35 -8.13
CA SER A 63 1.44 -1.25 -7.03
C SER A 63 1.97 -2.68 -7.21
N THR A 64 2.06 -3.21 -8.43
CA THR A 64 2.53 -4.57 -8.67
C THR A 64 4.04 -4.69 -8.43
N ALA A 65 4.84 -3.78 -8.98
CA ALA A 65 6.28 -3.72 -8.71
C ALA A 65 6.57 -3.53 -7.22
N TYR A 66 5.85 -2.62 -6.56
CA TYR A 66 5.94 -2.39 -5.12
C TYR A 66 5.68 -3.66 -4.31
N ARG A 67 4.57 -4.38 -4.57
CA ARG A 67 4.25 -5.62 -3.84
C ARG A 67 5.28 -6.72 -4.03
N GLN A 68 5.95 -6.78 -5.18
CA GLN A 68 7.00 -7.78 -5.45
C GLN A 68 8.25 -7.55 -4.59
N VAL A 69 8.59 -6.30 -4.31
CA VAL A 69 9.82 -5.97 -3.58
C VAL A 69 9.59 -5.68 -2.09
N LEU A 70 8.34 -5.48 -1.68
CA LEU A 70 8.00 -5.14 -0.29
C LEU A 70 8.49 -6.18 0.74
N PRO A 71 8.36 -7.52 0.52
CA PRO A 71 8.85 -8.53 1.47
C PRO A 71 10.36 -8.44 1.71
N GLU A 72 11.15 -8.07 0.69
CA GLU A 72 12.59 -7.88 0.81
C GLU A 72 12.92 -6.65 1.68
N PHE A 73 12.18 -5.56 1.50
CA PHE A 73 12.31 -4.37 2.35
C PHE A 73 11.98 -4.70 3.82
N GLU A 74 10.84 -5.33 4.06
CA GLU A 74 10.40 -5.70 5.43
C GLU A 74 11.40 -6.65 6.09
N GLY A 75 11.84 -7.70 5.38
CA GLY A 75 12.82 -8.67 5.89
C GLY A 75 14.20 -8.07 6.17
N SER A 76 14.64 -7.08 5.37
CA SER A 76 15.96 -6.45 5.55
C SER A 76 15.98 -5.33 6.59
N THR A 77 14.82 -4.76 6.92
CA THR A 77 14.74 -3.57 7.80
C THR A 77 14.02 -3.82 9.12
N GLY A 78 13.23 -4.89 9.21
CA GLY A 78 12.32 -5.13 10.33
C GLY A 78 11.13 -4.17 10.39
N VAL A 79 10.93 -3.31 9.38
CA VAL A 79 9.80 -2.38 9.29
C VAL A 79 8.60 -3.12 8.71
N THR A 80 7.46 -3.10 9.39
CA THR A 80 6.20 -3.66 8.87
C THR A 80 5.46 -2.59 8.08
N VAL A 81 4.83 -2.97 6.95
CA VAL A 81 4.14 -2.01 6.09
C VAL A 81 2.68 -2.39 5.87
N THR A 82 1.78 -1.48 6.20
CA THR A 82 0.37 -1.58 5.84
C THR A 82 0.10 -0.75 4.59
N THR A 83 -0.53 -1.34 3.58
CA THR A 83 -0.76 -0.70 2.29
C THR A 83 -2.24 -0.41 2.06
N LEU A 84 -2.54 0.85 1.75
CA LEU A 84 -3.83 1.35 1.31
C LEU A 84 -3.76 1.66 -0.18
N SER A 85 -4.89 1.60 -0.87
CA SER A 85 -4.95 1.89 -2.30
C SER A 85 -5.80 3.12 -2.59
N GLY A 86 -5.40 3.91 -3.61
CA GLY A 86 -6.17 5.05 -4.09
C GLY A 86 -5.89 5.35 -5.57
N ALA A 87 -6.71 6.18 -6.18
CA ALA A 87 -6.42 6.71 -7.52
C ALA A 87 -5.45 7.90 -7.41
N SER A 88 -4.53 8.04 -8.40
CA SER A 88 -3.57 9.15 -8.41
C SER A 88 -4.24 10.52 -8.52
N GLN A 89 -5.24 10.63 -9.35
CA GLN A 89 -5.99 11.87 -9.64
C GLN A 89 -7.48 11.58 -9.81
N GLY A 90 -8.27 12.61 -10.06
CA GLY A 90 -9.71 12.53 -10.29
C GLY A 90 -10.51 13.20 -9.18
N LYS A 91 -11.84 13.11 -9.26
CA LYS A 91 -12.77 13.79 -8.34
C LYS A 91 -13.47 12.84 -7.36
N GLY A 92 -13.20 11.55 -7.45
CA GLY A 92 -13.91 10.54 -6.63
C GLY A 92 -13.35 10.41 -5.20
N PRO A 93 -14.15 9.82 -4.31
CA PRO A 93 -13.73 9.58 -2.91
C PRO A 93 -12.57 8.59 -2.78
N GLU A 94 -12.28 7.82 -3.83
CA GLU A 94 -11.19 6.82 -3.87
C GLU A 94 -9.83 7.43 -4.24
N THR A 95 -9.76 8.73 -4.56
CA THR A 95 -8.47 9.39 -4.84
C THR A 95 -7.63 9.47 -3.56
N ILE A 96 -6.31 9.38 -3.71
CA ILE A 96 -5.36 9.55 -2.59
C ILE A 96 -5.58 10.91 -1.93
N ALA A 97 -5.78 11.97 -2.72
CA ALA A 97 -6.05 13.31 -2.22
C ALA A 97 -7.31 13.36 -1.33
N ALA A 98 -8.41 12.75 -1.78
CA ALA A 98 -9.65 12.72 -1.02
C ALA A 98 -9.52 11.88 0.26
N GLN A 99 -8.79 10.77 0.23
CA GLN A 99 -8.55 9.93 1.40
C GLN A 99 -7.73 10.68 2.45
N LEU A 100 -6.61 11.30 2.06
CA LEU A 100 -5.78 12.12 2.96
C LEU A 100 -6.55 13.33 3.52
N SER A 101 -7.42 13.94 2.73
CA SER A 101 -8.26 15.06 3.19
C SER A 101 -9.30 14.65 4.24
N ARG A 102 -9.76 13.40 4.21
CA ARG A 102 -10.65 12.82 5.25
C ARG A 102 -9.91 12.30 6.47
N GLY A 103 -8.59 12.47 6.55
CA GLY A 103 -7.77 12.05 7.68
C GLY A 103 -7.36 10.58 7.64
N VAL A 104 -7.42 9.92 6.47
CA VAL A 104 -6.83 8.57 6.33
C VAL A 104 -5.33 8.68 6.59
N ALA A 105 -4.86 7.96 7.60
CA ALA A 105 -3.47 8.00 8.02
C ALA A 105 -2.57 7.30 7.00
N ALA A 106 -1.55 7.99 6.53
CA ALA A 106 -0.49 7.45 5.70
C ALA A 106 0.83 8.16 6.01
N ASP A 107 1.93 7.44 5.87
CA ASP A 107 3.29 7.95 6.07
C ASP A 107 3.97 8.22 4.72
N VAL A 108 3.71 7.36 3.74
CA VAL A 108 4.24 7.48 2.37
C VAL A 108 3.08 7.44 1.37
N ALA A 109 3.09 8.36 0.41
CA ALA A 109 2.21 8.36 -0.75
C ALA A 109 3.01 7.98 -2.01
N ILE A 110 2.48 7.04 -2.83
CA ILE A 110 3.09 6.60 -4.09
C ILE A 110 2.03 6.72 -5.20
N LEU A 111 2.23 7.63 -6.13
CA LEU A 111 1.24 7.93 -7.17
C LEU A 111 1.87 8.58 -8.40
N SER A 112 1.08 8.94 -9.40
CA SER A 112 1.58 9.71 -10.54
C SER A 112 2.19 11.04 -10.11
N ARG A 113 3.18 11.52 -10.85
CA ARG A 113 3.85 12.80 -10.59
C ARG A 113 2.85 13.97 -10.59
N GLU A 114 1.86 13.93 -11.47
CA GLU A 114 0.79 14.93 -11.56
C GLU A 114 -0.03 14.98 -10.27
N GLY A 115 -0.52 13.83 -9.82
CA GLY A 115 -1.29 13.73 -8.57
C GLY A 115 -0.44 14.07 -7.33
N LEU A 116 0.86 13.71 -7.35
CA LEU A 116 1.77 14.09 -6.27
C LEU A 116 2.00 15.61 -6.24
N SER A 117 2.12 16.26 -7.40
CA SER A 117 2.24 17.70 -7.49
C SER A 117 1.02 18.44 -6.93
N GLU A 118 -0.20 17.91 -7.16
CA GLU A 118 -1.41 18.43 -6.53
C GLU A 118 -1.38 18.29 -5.00
N LEU A 119 -0.89 17.16 -4.47
CA LEU A 119 -0.73 16.96 -3.03
C LEU A 119 0.33 17.89 -2.42
N ILE A 120 1.44 18.16 -3.13
CA ILE A 120 2.46 19.10 -2.71
C ILE A 120 1.88 20.51 -2.65
N ALA A 121 1.17 20.94 -3.70
CA ALA A 121 0.51 22.25 -3.75
C ALA A 121 -0.55 22.42 -2.65
N ALA A 122 -1.22 21.33 -2.25
CA ALA A 122 -2.18 21.30 -1.15
C ALA A 122 -1.53 21.18 0.24
N GLY A 123 -0.19 21.20 0.35
CA GLY A 123 0.53 21.08 1.63
C GLY A 123 0.37 19.71 2.32
N ARG A 124 0.04 18.66 1.56
CA ARG A 124 -0.17 17.30 2.09
C ARG A 124 1.10 16.45 2.11
N ILE A 125 2.18 16.94 1.52
CA ILE A 125 3.47 16.27 1.40
C ILE A 125 4.53 17.07 2.13
N ALA A 126 5.43 16.39 2.82
CA ALA A 126 6.60 17.01 3.45
C ALA A 126 7.54 17.54 2.35
N ALA A 127 7.92 18.81 2.43
CA ALA A 127 8.71 19.48 1.40
C ALA A 127 10.05 18.76 1.12
N GLY A 128 10.39 18.61 -0.17
CA GLY A 128 11.67 18.07 -0.62
C GLY A 128 11.83 16.55 -0.36
N THR A 129 10.75 15.82 -0.13
CA THR A 129 10.81 14.37 0.10
C THR A 129 10.38 13.54 -1.11
N ASP A 130 9.94 14.19 -2.17
CA ASP A 130 9.44 13.55 -3.38
C ASP A 130 10.58 13.01 -4.25
N ILE A 131 10.43 11.76 -4.68
CA ILE A 131 11.39 11.04 -5.52
C ILE A 131 10.63 10.35 -6.65
N ASP A 132 11.09 10.56 -7.90
CA ASP A 132 10.62 9.78 -9.04
C ASP A 132 11.15 8.35 -8.96
N LEU A 133 10.27 7.37 -9.17
CA LEU A 133 10.59 5.95 -9.06
C LEU A 133 10.67 5.27 -10.42
N ALA A 134 9.66 5.48 -11.26
CA ALA A 134 9.53 4.78 -12.53
C ALA A 134 8.71 5.57 -13.54
N ARG A 135 8.86 5.22 -14.82
CA ARG A 135 8.08 5.73 -15.95
C ARG A 135 7.34 4.60 -16.62
N ALA A 136 6.06 4.80 -16.93
CA ALA A 136 5.22 3.85 -17.66
C ALA A 136 4.62 4.51 -18.89
N ALA A 137 4.70 3.83 -20.00
CA ALA A 137 3.95 4.17 -21.21
C ALA A 137 2.48 3.73 -21.08
N LEU A 138 1.57 4.33 -21.85
CA LEU A 138 0.23 3.81 -22.01
C LEU A 138 0.23 2.66 -23.02
N GLY A 139 -0.64 1.67 -22.77
CA GLY A 139 -0.92 0.57 -23.65
C GLY A 139 -2.39 0.28 -23.73
N ALA A 140 -2.75 -0.68 -24.56
CA ALA A 140 -4.12 -1.16 -24.68
C ALA A 140 -4.18 -2.67 -24.46
N ALA A 141 -5.35 -3.14 -24.02
CA ALA A 141 -5.64 -4.56 -23.89
C ALA A 141 -7.11 -4.84 -24.25
N VAL A 142 -7.37 -6.07 -24.66
CA VAL A 142 -8.70 -6.60 -24.92
C VAL A 142 -8.93 -7.84 -24.07
N ARG A 143 -10.17 -8.35 -24.02
CA ARG A 143 -10.47 -9.60 -23.32
C ARG A 143 -9.72 -10.77 -23.96
N SER A 144 -9.16 -11.63 -23.15
CA SER A 144 -8.42 -12.82 -23.59
C SER A 144 -9.27 -13.69 -24.52
N GLY A 145 -8.62 -14.16 -25.59
CA GLY A 145 -9.25 -15.00 -26.61
C GLY A 145 -10.13 -14.25 -27.61
N THR A 146 -10.24 -12.91 -27.51
CA THR A 146 -10.93 -12.11 -28.54
C THR A 146 -9.96 -11.71 -29.66
N ARG A 147 -10.53 -11.26 -30.81
CA ARG A 147 -9.70 -10.74 -31.91
C ARG A 147 -8.92 -9.53 -31.45
N LYS A 148 -7.62 -9.54 -31.69
CA LYS A 148 -6.72 -8.42 -31.38
C LYS A 148 -6.77 -7.39 -32.49
N PRO A 149 -7.27 -6.16 -32.24
CA PRO A 149 -7.19 -5.10 -33.24
C PRO A 149 -5.75 -4.63 -33.42
N ASP A 150 -5.43 -4.13 -34.60
CA ASP A 150 -4.18 -3.43 -34.86
C ASP A 150 -4.18 -2.06 -34.18
N ILE A 151 -3.12 -1.76 -33.44
CA ILE A 151 -2.87 -0.46 -32.76
C ILE A 151 -1.50 0.10 -33.11
N SER A 152 -0.84 -0.41 -34.15
CA SER A 152 0.56 -0.09 -34.49
C SER A 152 0.79 1.32 -35.03
N SER A 153 -0.26 2.01 -35.45
CA SER A 153 -0.22 3.39 -35.92
C SER A 153 -1.35 4.22 -35.32
N VAL A 154 -1.24 5.54 -35.36
CA VAL A 154 -2.30 6.45 -34.88
C VAL A 154 -3.62 6.18 -35.60
N ALA A 155 -3.58 5.90 -36.92
CA ALA A 155 -4.79 5.60 -37.70
C ALA A 155 -5.39 4.25 -37.28
N ALA A 156 -4.57 3.21 -37.09
CA ALA A 156 -5.02 1.89 -36.66
C ALA A 156 -5.58 1.94 -35.22
N PHE A 157 -4.89 2.60 -34.30
CA PHE A 157 -5.36 2.80 -32.93
C PHE A 157 -6.72 3.56 -32.90
N LYS A 158 -6.82 4.66 -33.64
CA LYS A 158 -8.08 5.39 -33.81
C LYS A 158 -9.20 4.47 -34.31
N GLN A 159 -8.94 3.66 -35.33
CA GLN A 159 -9.91 2.74 -35.90
C GLN A 159 -10.31 1.64 -34.91
N ALA A 160 -9.34 1.11 -34.12
CA ALA A 160 -9.60 0.14 -33.07
C ALA A 160 -10.57 0.70 -32.02
N LEU A 161 -10.34 1.94 -31.56
CA LEU A 161 -11.24 2.62 -30.60
C LEU A 161 -12.65 2.87 -31.19
N LEU A 162 -12.74 3.33 -32.44
CA LEU A 162 -14.02 3.57 -33.12
C LEU A 162 -14.82 2.29 -33.37
N SER A 163 -14.15 1.15 -33.51
CA SER A 163 -14.79 -0.16 -33.72
C SER A 163 -15.23 -0.81 -32.41
N ALA A 164 -14.74 -0.35 -31.27
CA ALA A 164 -15.13 -0.83 -29.97
C ALA A 164 -16.54 -0.30 -29.60
N LYS A 165 -17.39 -1.18 -29.06
CA LYS A 165 -18.71 -0.78 -28.53
C LYS A 165 -18.55 0.03 -27.24
N VAL A 166 -17.57 -0.34 -26.43
CA VAL A 166 -17.24 0.32 -25.15
C VAL A 166 -15.73 0.38 -24.97
N VAL A 167 -15.22 1.58 -24.70
CA VAL A 167 -13.81 1.86 -24.35
C VAL A 167 -13.72 2.12 -22.85
N ALA A 168 -12.99 1.30 -22.12
CA ALA A 168 -12.76 1.51 -20.67
C ALA A 168 -11.49 2.32 -20.43
N VAL A 169 -11.58 3.33 -19.56
CA VAL A 169 -10.45 4.15 -19.13
C VAL A 169 -10.57 4.45 -17.62
N PRO A 170 -9.44 4.63 -16.89
CA PRO A 170 -9.53 5.06 -15.48
C PRO A 170 -9.85 6.55 -15.36
N ALA A 171 -10.48 6.95 -14.26
CA ALA A 171 -10.73 8.36 -13.90
C ALA A 171 -9.46 9.04 -13.32
N SER A 172 -8.29 8.54 -13.64
CA SER A 172 -7.00 8.96 -13.09
C SER A 172 -6.16 9.58 -14.20
N THR A 173 -4.89 9.87 -13.93
CA THR A 173 -3.97 10.62 -14.82
C THR A 173 -4.06 10.20 -16.29
N SER A 174 -3.95 8.88 -16.57
CA SER A 174 -4.01 8.39 -17.96
C SER A 174 -5.38 8.61 -18.60
N GLY A 175 -6.45 8.36 -17.88
CA GLY A 175 -7.81 8.57 -18.40
C GLY A 175 -8.16 10.05 -18.56
N ILE A 176 -7.64 10.93 -17.71
CA ILE A 176 -7.75 12.38 -17.89
C ILE A 176 -7.07 12.77 -19.20
N TYR A 177 -5.81 12.35 -19.42
CA TYR A 177 -5.12 12.60 -20.70
C TYR A 177 -5.92 12.07 -21.90
N LEU A 178 -6.40 10.84 -21.83
CA LEU A 178 -7.15 10.23 -22.93
C LEU A 178 -8.41 11.03 -23.26
N THR A 179 -9.21 11.37 -22.25
CA THR A 179 -10.54 11.96 -22.44
C THR A 179 -10.53 13.46 -22.65
N THR A 180 -9.56 14.20 -22.07
CA THR A 180 -9.52 15.67 -22.18
C THR A 180 -8.53 16.20 -23.21
N ASP A 181 -7.56 15.37 -23.62
CA ASP A 181 -6.57 15.78 -24.64
C ASP A 181 -6.59 14.86 -25.87
N LEU A 182 -6.31 13.55 -25.73
CA LEU A 182 -6.05 12.68 -26.86
C LEU A 182 -7.31 12.45 -27.72
N PHE A 183 -8.44 12.04 -27.12
CA PHE A 183 -9.65 11.74 -27.89
C PHE A 183 -10.22 12.99 -28.61
N PRO A 184 -10.25 14.19 -28.03
CA PRO A 184 -10.56 15.43 -28.72
C PRO A 184 -9.61 15.72 -29.87
N ARG A 185 -8.28 15.62 -29.66
CA ARG A 185 -7.25 15.86 -30.68
C ARG A 185 -7.33 14.89 -31.87
N LEU A 186 -7.76 13.64 -31.62
CA LEU A 186 -8.03 12.66 -32.66
C LEU A 186 -9.40 12.84 -33.35
N GLY A 187 -10.25 13.73 -32.87
CA GLY A 187 -11.61 13.98 -33.38
C GLY A 187 -12.56 12.78 -33.19
N ILE A 188 -12.43 12.09 -32.07
CA ILE A 188 -13.23 10.88 -31.76
C ILE A 188 -13.96 10.95 -30.43
N ALA A 189 -13.77 11.98 -29.63
CA ALA A 189 -14.34 12.09 -28.29
C ALA A 189 -15.87 11.85 -28.28
N ASP A 190 -16.61 12.48 -29.21
CA ASP A 190 -18.06 12.38 -29.31
C ASP A 190 -18.54 11.07 -29.97
N LYS A 191 -17.61 10.27 -30.52
CA LYS A 191 -17.89 9.03 -31.24
C LYS A 191 -17.66 7.79 -30.41
N LEU A 192 -16.97 7.94 -29.26
CA LEU A 192 -16.66 6.84 -28.38
C LEU A 192 -17.70 6.70 -27.27
N ASN A 193 -18.14 5.47 -27.03
CA ASN A 193 -18.81 5.11 -25.79
C ASN A 193 -17.75 4.81 -24.74
N THR A 194 -17.32 5.83 -24.02
CA THR A 194 -16.25 5.73 -23.03
C THR A 194 -16.83 5.45 -21.64
N ARG A 195 -16.39 4.35 -21.00
CA ARG A 195 -16.69 4.03 -19.62
C ARG A 195 -15.52 4.40 -18.74
N ILE A 196 -15.73 5.42 -17.89
CA ILE A 196 -14.69 5.93 -16.98
C ILE A 196 -14.87 5.27 -15.63
N MET A 197 -13.85 4.53 -15.17
CA MET A 197 -13.86 3.82 -13.91
C MET A 197 -12.97 4.52 -12.88
N PRO A 198 -13.31 4.50 -11.57
CA PRO A 198 -12.51 5.16 -10.55
C PRO A 198 -11.02 4.75 -10.54
N ARG A 199 -10.72 3.50 -10.93
CA ARG A 199 -9.36 2.91 -10.89
C ARG A 199 -9.05 2.09 -12.14
N GLY A 200 -7.76 1.97 -12.47
CA GLY A 200 -7.29 1.13 -13.57
C GLY A 200 -7.67 -0.34 -13.43
N SER A 201 -7.60 -0.91 -12.24
CA SER A 201 -8.04 -2.30 -11.99
C SER A 201 -9.52 -2.52 -12.29
N GLN A 202 -10.36 -1.52 -12.06
CA GLN A 202 -11.80 -1.60 -12.40
C GLN A 202 -12.03 -1.46 -13.91
N SER A 203 -11.25 -0.62 -14.61
CA SER A 203 -11.27 -0.54 -16.08
C SER A 203 -10.86 -1.86 -16.72
N ALA A 204 -9.79 -2.48 -16.23
CA ALA A 204 -9.31 -3.78 -16.66
C ALA A 204 -10.36 -4.88 -16.41
N ALA A 205 -10.98 -4.89 -15.23
CA ALA A 205 -12.02 -5.85 -14.86
C ALA A 205 -13.25 -5.79 -15.78
N LEU A 206 -13.67 -4.59 -16.22
CA LEU A 206 -14.77 -4.45 -17.20
C LEU A 206 -14.47 -5.18 -18.51
N VAL A 207 -13.25 -5.06 -19.01
CA VAL A 207 -12.85 -5.72 -20.26
C VAL A 207 -12.71 -7.23 -20.04
N ALA A 208 -12.13 -7.67 -18.93
CA ALA A 208 -12.04 -9.10 -18.60
C ALA A 208 -13.42 -9.75 -18.47
N ALA A 209 -14.41 -9.05 -17.93
CA ALA A 209 -15.80 -9.50 -17.83
C ALA A 209 -16.54 -9.49 -19.19
N GLY A 210 -16.05 -8.71 -20.15
CA GLY A 210 -16.71 -8.52 -21.45
C GLY A 210 -17.75 -7.38 -21.46
N ASP A 211 -17.77 -6.53 -20.43
CA ASP A 211 -18.60 -5.34 -20.31
C ASP A 211 -18.01 -4.12 -21.05
N ALA A 212 -16.76 -4.23 -21.47
CA ALA A 212 -16.08 -3.32 -22.39
C ALA A 212 -15.19 -4.12 -23.36
N ASP A 213 -14.88 -3.54 -24.53
CA ASP A 213 -14.14 -4.24 -25.58
C ASP A 213 -12.64 -3.99 -25.50
N ILE A 214 -12.23 -2.80 -25.09
CA ILE A 214 -10.83 -2.37 -25.00
C ILE A 214 -10.62 -1.47 -23.79
N VAL A 215 -9.46 -1.64 -23.15
CA VAL A 215 -8.99 -0.74 -22.08
C VAL A 215 -7.70 -0.06 -22.52
N VAL A 216 -7.55 1.25 -22.16
CA VAL A 216 -6.32 2.03 -22.40
C VAL A 216 -5.89 2.65 -21.07
N GLN A 217 -4.69 2.26 -20.61
CA GLN A 217 -4.13 2.70 -19.32
C GLN A 217 -2.63 2.39 -19.24
N PRO A 218 -1.89 2.70 -18.16
CA PRO A 218 -0.48 2.36 -18.04
C PRO A 218 -0.22 0.87 -18.25
N ILE A 219 0.84 0.53 -18.97
CA ILE A 219 1.24 -0.85 -19.28
C ILE A 219 1.37 -1.68 -18.01
N SER A 220 1.88 -1.08 -16.95
CA SER A 220 2.05 -1.70 -15.63
C SER A 220 0.76 -2.18 -14.95
N GLU A 221 -0.39 -1.69 -15.42
CA GLU A 221 -1.71 -2.12 -14.97
C GLU A 221 -2.41 -3.07 -15.97
N LEU A 222 -1.71 -3.48 -17.03
CA LEU A 222 -2.26 -4.37 -18.07
C LEU A 222 -1.49 -5.68 -18.18
N LEU A 223 -0.18 -5.64 -18.00
CA LEU A 223 0.74 -6.69 -18.44
C LEU A 223 0.49 -8.04 -17.76
N HIS A 224 0.02 -8.03 -16.52
CA HIS A 224 -0.22 -9.23 -15.70
C HIS A 224 -1.67 -9.38 -15.25
N GLU A 225 -2.61 -8.63 -15.87
CA GLU A 225 -4.02 -8.72 -15.53
C GLU A 225 -4.66 -9.97 -16.14
N SER A 226 -5.25 -10.78 -15.28
CA SER A 226 -5.94 -12.00 -15.68
C SER A 226 -7.16 -11.68 -16.57
N GLY A 227 -7.35 -12.47 -17.61
CA GLY A 227 -8.49 -12.30 -18.52
C GLY A 227 -8.29 -11.22 -19.57
N LEU A 228 -7.10 -10.62 -19.66
CA LEU A 228 -6.72 -9.66 -20.70
C LEU A 228 -5.61 -10.18 -21.60
N ASP A 229 -5.70 -9.84 -22.87
CA ASP A 229 -4.62 -9.94 -23.86
C ASP A 229 -4.07 -8.53 -24.10
N TYR A 230 -2.84 -8.30 -23.66
CA TYR A 230 -2.12 -7.06 -23.92
C TYR A 230 -1.80 -6.92 -25.41
N LEU A 231 -2.12 -5.77 -26.01
CA LEU A 231 -1.94 -5.48 -27.43
C LEU A 231 -0.61 -4.82 -27.75
N GLY A 232 -0.02 -4.14 -26.78
CA GLY A 232 1.17 -3.33 -26.95
C GLY A 232 1.00 -1.89 -26.45
N PRO A 233 2.07 -1.06 -26.52
CA PRO A 233 1.97 0.36 -26.26
C PRO A 233 1.13 1.05 -27.34
N ILE A 234 0.47 2.16 -27.00
CA ILE A 234 -0.14 3.03 -28.01
C ILE A 234 0.97 3.71 -28.82
N PRO A 235 0.69 4.20 -30.05
CA PRO A 235 1.70 4.79 -30.92
C PRO A 235 2.50 5.94 -30.26
N ALA A 236 3.79 6.00 -30.56
CA ALA A 236 4.72 6.95 -29.92
C ALA A 236 4.31 8.41 -30.10
N GLU A 237 3.70 8.76 -31.23
CA GLU A 237 3.26 10.12 -31.56
C GLU A 237 2.12 10.63 -30.68
N ILE A 238 1.42 9.73 -30.03
CA ILE A 238 0.29 10.01 -29.15
C ILE A 238 0.48 9.44 -27.75
N GLN A 239 1.72 9.07 -27.41
CA GLN A 239 2.05 8.44 -26.15
C GLN A 239 2.07 9.46 -25.00
N LEU A 240 1.60 9.01 -23.84
CA LEU A 240 1.88 9.64 -22.54
C LEU A 240 2.83 8.74 -21.75
N ILE A 241 3.97 9.28 -21.38
CA ILE A 241 4.87 8.65 -20.43
C ILE A 241 4.54 9.15 -19.03
N GLN A 242 3.85 8.33 -18.27
CA GLN A 242 3.45 8.67 -16.90
C GLN A 242 4.57 8.36 -15.92
N THR A 243 4.98 9.33 -15.10
CA THR A 243 5.96 9.12 -14.04
C THR A 243 5.25 8.77 -12.73
N PHE A 244 5.70 7.72 -12.05
CA PHE A 244 5.30 7.40 -10.68
C PHE A 244 6.37 7.87 -9.71
N ALA A 245 5.92 8.50 -8.62
CA ALA A 245 6.79 9.09 -7.61
C ALA A 245 6.28 8.74 -6.21
N ALA A 246 7.19 8.76 -5.24
CA ALA A 246 6.90 8.59 -3.83
C ALA A 246 7.29 9.81 -3.04
N ALA A 247 6.57 10.10 -1.96
CA ALA A 247 6.91 11.17 -1.02
C ALA A 247 6.37 10.87 0.38
N ILE A 248 6.93 11.54 1.38
CA ILE A 248 6.48 11.48 2.77
C ILE A 248 5.25 12.37 2.94
N VAL A 249 4.20 11.82 3.54
CA VAL A 249 2.98 12.58 3.87
C VAL A 249 3.27 13.57 4.99
N ALA A 250 2.77 14.79 4.87
CA ALA A 250 2.96 15.83 5.89
C ALA A 250 2.40 15.37 7.25
N GLY A 251 3.20 15.57 8.30
CA GLY A 251 2.84 15.16 9.67
C GLY A 251 3.10 13.70 10.02
N SER A 252 3.67 12.90 9.10
CA SER A 252 4.14 11.54 9.43
C SER A 252 5.12 11.56 10.60
N LYS A 253 4.98 10.59 11.50
CA LYS A 253 5.91 10.37 12.61
C LYS A 253 7.01 9.38 12.24
N GLU A 254 6.82 8.61 11.17
CA GLU A 254 7.70 7.55 10.70
C GLU A 254 8.65 8.05 9.60
N VAL A 255 9.21 9.27 9.75
CA VAL A 255 9.99 9.94 8.70
C VAL A 255 11.19 9.11 8.25
N GLU A 256 11.94 8.54 9.20
CA GLU A 256 13.17 7.81 8.87
C GLU A 256 12.88 6.46 8.19
N ALA A 257 11.87 5.74 8.67
CA ALA A 257 11.41 4.52 8.01
C ALA A 257 10.84 4.81 6.61
N SER A 258 10.12 5.93 6.46
CA SER A 258 9.61 6.41 5.15
C SER A 258 10.75 6.72 4.18
N ARG A 259 11.80 7.42 4.62
CA ARG A 259 12.99 7.69 3.79
C ARG A 259 13.67 6.40 3.33
N ARG A 260 13.80 5.41 4.22
CA ARG A 260 14.39 4.10 3.89
C ARG A 260 13.55 3.38 2.83
N LEU A 261 12.22 3.36 2.96
CA LEU A 261 11.36 2.74 1.97
C LEU A 261 11.47 3.44 0.60
N ILE A 262 11.39 4.77 0.55
CA ILE A 262 11.49 5.54 -0.70
C ILE A 262 12.85 5.30 -1.36
N ALA A 263 13.95 5.33 -0.59
CA ALA A 263 15.29 5.06 -1.08
C ALA A 263 15.44 3.63 -1.62
N PHE A 264 14.83 2.64 -0.95
CA PHE A 264 14.80 1.25 -1.40
C PHE A 264 14.06 1.12 -2.74
N LEU A 265 12.87 1.73 -2.87
CA LEU A 265 12.08 1.70 -4.11
C LEU A 265 12.76 2.41 -5.29
N ALA A 266 13.61 3.41 -5.01
CA ALA A 266 14.39 4.13 -6.01
C ALA A 266 15.78 3.50 -6.29
N SER A 267 16.08 2.33 -5.71
CA SER A 267 17.39 1.65 -5.85
C SER A 267 17.35 0.56 -6.91
N GLU A 268 18.55 0.06 -7.28
CA GLU A 268 18.70 -1.08 -8.19
C GLU A 268 18.01 -2.36 -7.67
N ARG A 269 17.77 -2.47 -6.36
CA ARG A 269 17.05 -3.61 -5.77
C ARG A 269 15.60 -3.71 -6.28
N ALA A 270 14.95 -2.57 -6.53
CA ALA A 270 13.61 -2.52 -7.10
C ALA A 270 13.59 -2.52 -8.64
N ALA A 271 14.71 -2.26 -9.28
CA ALA A 271 14.77 -2.02 -10.73
C ALA A 271 14.29 -3.22 -11.56
N ALA A 272 14.63 -4.45 -11.17
CA ALA A 272 14.18 -5.65 -11.87
C ALA A 272 12.64 -5.80 -11.80
N ALA A 273 12.05 -5.60 -10.62
CA ALA A 273 10.59 -5.65 -10.47
C ALA A 273 9.89 -4.54 -11.28
N ILE A 274 10.47 -3.33 -11.32
CA ILE A 274 9.96 -2.22 -12.12
C ILE A 274 9.95 -2.60 -13.62
N ARG A 275 11.07 -3.10 -14.16
CA ARG A 275 11.17 -3.51 -15.58
C ARG A 275 10.22 -4.68 -15.90
N ASN A 276 10.14 -5.68 -15.04
CA ASN A 276 9.26 -6.83 -15.24
C ASN A 276 7.77 -6.46 -15.30
N ASN A 277 7.42 -5.30 -14.74
CA ASN A 277 6.07 -4.75 -14.81
C ASN A 277 5.90 -3.68 -15.90
N GLY A 278 6.76 -3.67 -16.94
CA GLY A 278 6.63 -2.81 -18.11
C GLY A 278 6.90 -1.34 -17.84
N MET A 279 7.71 -1.04 -16.82
CA MET A 279 8.12 0.32 -16.47
C MET A 279 9.64 0.48 -16.61
N GLU A 280 10.08 1.72 -16.75
CA GLU A 280 11.48 2.14 -16.75
C GLU A 280 11.84 2.75 -15.39
N PRO A 281 12.83 2.20 -14.64
CA PRO A 281 13.30 2.83 -13.40
C PRO A 281 13.87 4.22 -13.69
N VAL A 282 13.57 5.19 -12.83
CA VAL A 282 14.24 6.50 -12.87
C VAL A 282 15.58 6.36 -12.15
N GLN A 283 16.67 6.32 -12.91
CA GLN A 283 18.02 6.28 -12.34
C GLN A 283 18.38 7.63 -11.73
N LYS A 284 18.86 7.63 -10.48
CA LYS A 284 19.54 8.79 -9.92
C LYS A 284 20.83 9.03 -10.71
N ARG A 285 20.92 10.18 -11.34
CA ARG A 285 22.21 10.69 -11.88
C ARG A 285 23.12 11.15 -10.76
#